data_4509d8f7ab5093a4c7bfeb20bbe7fc46
#
_entry.id   4509d8f7ab5093a4c7bfeb20bbe7fc46
#
_cell.length_a   1.000
_cell.length_b   1.000
_cell.length_c   1.000
_cell.angle_alpha   90.00
_cell.angle_beta   90.00
_cell.angle_gamma   90.00
#
_symmetry.space_group_name_H-M   'P 1'
#
loop_
_entity.id
_entity.type
_entity.pdbx_description
1 polymer ?
#
loop_
_entity_poly.entity_id
_entity_poly.type
_entity_poly.pdbx_seq_one_letter_code
_entity_poly.pdbx_strand_id
1 'polypeptide(L)'
;MPRSPKSTPPRLIQCATTWSMIAYPTAKREWSLKRKMKEIKAAGFDGIAAYANPEVKALADKFGLKIMGGFDGSSVAKARRQIIEQRDNGVRYMNVQLLDHDTPPAVAAKLAVKLIQLSDELGVAVHIETHRDTATETPEKFDEIARLFQRATGRLMPTTWDHSHFAVSKHLLPAVYSQRLLVWPKLIQNSHLFHLRPFNSQHCQIPVTNGRGQLTPEFKDYLAFVEDLFTLWLQGPQPRGELYVCPELGMSHGYHVSTDPHAWPDAIVARREYAGAWRRALRRGKRK
;
A
#
# COMPACT_ATOMS: atom_id res chain seq x y z
N MET A 1 -31.17 -27.50 8.63
CA MET A 1 -30.83 -26.06 8.46
C MET A 1 -30.11 -25.90 7.11
N PRO A 2 -30.56 -25.03 6.21
CA PRO A 2 -29.86 -24.79 4.96
C PRO A 2 -28.47 -24.22 5.25
N ARG A 3 -27.43 -24.79 4.61
CA ARG A 3 -26.04 -24.28 4.70
C ARG A 3 -26.05 -22.87 4.16
N SER A 4 -25.58 -21.89 4.96
CA SER A 4 -25.31 -20.53 4.47
C SER A 4 -24.48 -20.59 3.18
N PRO A 5 -24.81 -19.76 2.17
CA PRO A 5 -24.02 -19.75 0.94
C PRO A 5 -22.54 -19.52 1.30
N LYS A 6 -21.66 -20.38 0.79
CA LYS A 6 -20.20 -20.25 0.99
C LYS A 6 -19.82 -18.88 0.46
N SER A 7 -19.45 -17.96 1.35
CA SER A 7 -18.93 -16.66 0.94
C SER A 7 -17.73 -16.87 0.03
N THR A 8 -17.72 -16.19 -1.11
CA THR A 8 -16.56 -16.18 -2.01
C THR A 8 -15.33 -15.71 -1.22
N PRO A 9 -14.21 -16.44 -1.28
CA PRO A 9 -13.02 -16.01 -0.54
C PRO A 9 -12.55 -14.63 -1.02
N PRO A 10 -12.03 -13.80 -0.12
CA PRO A 10 -11.57 -12.46 -0.49
C PRO A 10 -10.43 -12.53 -1.50
N ARG A 11 -10.31 -11.50 -2.32
CA ARG A 11 -9.32 -11.39 -3.39
C ARG A 11 -8.17 -10.48 -3.01
N LEU A 12 -6.96 -10.90 -3.35
CA LEU A 12 -5.77 -10.04 -3.33
C LEU A 12 -5.66 -9.36 -4.70
N ILE A 13 -5.71 -8.03 -4.72
CA ILE A 13 -5.55 -7.20 -5.93
C ILE A 13 -4.16 -6.59 -5.89
N GLN A 14 -3.28 -7.00 -6.77
CA GLN A 14 -1.89 -6.55 -6.79
C GLN A 14 -1.68 -5.47 -7.84
N CYS A 15 -1.32 -4.25 -7.40
CA CYS A 15 -1.03 -3.11 -8.26
C CYS A 15 0.48 -2.88 -8.34
N ALA A 16 1.02 -2.69 -9.53
CA ALA A 16 2.40 -2.25 -9.72
C ALA A 16 2.49 -0.73 -9.75
N THR A 17 3.64 -0.17 -9.38
CA THR A 17 3.92 1.25 -9.58
C THR A 17 4.84 1.47 -10.78
N THR A 18 4.61 2.53 -11.56
CA THR A 18 5.55 2.96 -12.59
C THR A 18 6.85 3.52 -12.02
N TRP A 19 6.84 3.86 -10.73
CA TRP A 19 8.02 4.31 -10.01
C TRP A 19 9.12 3.25 -9.95
N SER A 20 8.75 1.97 -9.86
CA SER A 20 9.71 0.86 -9.97
C SER A 20 10.34 0.71 -11.37
N MET A 21 9.78 1.37 -12.38
CA MET A 21 10.20 1.30 -13.77
C MET A 21 10.92 2.56 -14.28
N ILE A 22 11.28 3.49 -13.39
CA ILE A 22 12.12 4.64 -13.75
C ILE A 22 13.45 4.11 -14.25
N ALA A 23 13.95 4.65 -15.35
CA ALA A 23 15.17 4.24 -16.01
C ALA A 23 15.22 2.76 -16.45
N TYR A 24 14.08 2.09 -16.64
CA TYR A 24 14.05 0.70 -17.10
C TYR A 24 13.73 0.59 -18.60
N PRO A 25 14.45 -0.24 -19.39
CA PRO A 25 15.56 -1.11 -18.97
C PRO A 25 16.88 -0.36 -18.73
N THR A 26 17.02 0.85 -19.22
CA THR A 26 18.14 1.77 -18.94
C THR A 26 17.66 3.22 -19.02
N ALA A 27 18.37 4.17 -18.40
CA ALA A 27 18.03 5.59 -18.43
C ALA A 27 17.93 6.16 -19.88
N LYS A 28 18.77 5.67 -20.82
CA LYS A 28 18.72 6.09 -22.24
C LYS A 28 17.60 5.45 -23.04
N ARG A 29 16.97 4.40 -22.55
CA ARG A 29 15.91 3.62 -23.21
C ARG A 29 14.75 3.32 -22.30
N GLU A 30 14.42 4.29 -21.43
CA GLU A 30 13.30 4.13 -20.50
C GLU A 30 11.99 3.86 -21.29
N TRP A 31 11.21 2.91 -20.81
CA TRP A 31 9.93 2.57 -21.41
C TRP A 31 8.93 3.72 -21.29
N SER A 32 8.19 3.96 -22.38
CA SER A 32 7.02 4.86 -22.34
C SER A 32 5.94 4.32 -21.38
N LEU A 33 5.06 5.18 -20.89
CA LEU A 33 3.94 4.79 -20.02
C LEU A 33 3.13 3.63 -20.63
N LYS A 34 2.80 3.71 -21.91
CA LYS A 34 2.10 2.64 -22.63
C LYS A 34 2.86 1.30 -22.57
N ARG A 35 4.18 1.32 -22.73
CA ARG A 35 5.00 0.10 -22.61
C ARG A 35 5.01 -0.41 -21.18
N LYS A 36 5.20 0.46 -20.20
CA LYS A 36 5.16 0.11 -18.78
C LYS A 36 3.85 -0.59 -18.44
N MET A 37 2.70 -0.04 -18.82
CA MET A 37 1.39 -0.65 -18.52
C MET A 37 1.17 -2.00 -19.23
N LYS A 38 1.67 -2.15 -20.48
CA LYS A 38 1.66 -3.44 -21.17
C LYS A 38 2.46 -4.50 -20.39
N GLU A 39 3.65 -4.13 -19.91
CA GLU A 39 4.52 -5.04 -19.15
C GLU A 39 3.96 -5.35 -17.76
N ILE A 40 3.32 -4.38 -17.09
CA ILE A 40 2.57 -4.61 -15.84
C ILE A 40 1.51 -5.71 -16.04
N LYS A 41 0.72 -5.59 -17.10
CA LYS A 41 -0.29 -6.61 -17.43
C LYS A 41 0.34 -7.96 -17.75
N ALA A 42 1.40 -7.97 -18.57
CA ALA A 42 2.12 -9.20 -18.93
C ALA A 42 2.74 -9.90 -17.71
N ALA A 43 3.23 -9.13 -16.73
CA ALA A 43 3.73 -9.65 -15.45
C ALA A 43 2.62 -10.18 -14.52
N GLY A 44 1.34 -10.04 -14.92
CA GLY A 44 0.18 -10.59 -14.21
C GLY A 44 -0.31 -9.74 -13.04
N PHE A 45 0.02 -8.45 -12.98
CA PHE A 45 -0.60 -7.55 -12.03
C PHE A 45 -2.07 -7.27 -12.40
N ASP A 46 -2.89 -6.99 -11.37
CA ASP A 46 -4.30 -6.67 -11.53
C ASP A 46 -4.53 -5.18 -11.80
N GLY A 47 -3.56 -4.34 -11.43
CA GLY A 47 -3.69 -2.89 -11.54
C GLY A 47 -2.37 -2.14 -11.49
N ILE A 48 -2.51 -0.83 -11.47
CA ILE A 48 -1.43 0.14 -11.36
C ILE A 48 -1.69 1.08 -10.18
N ALA A 49 -0.64 1.40 -9.42
CA ALA A 49 -0.63 2.48 -8.44
C ALA A 49 -0.05 3.73 -9.12
N ALA A 50 -0.92 4.72 -9.39
CA ALA A 50 -0.55 5.95 -10.09
C ALA A 50 -1.60 7.05 -9.85
N TYR A 51 -1.18 8.31 -10.00
CA TYR A 51 -2.11 9.42 -10.13
C TYR A 51 -2.91 9.27 -11.43
N ALA A 52 -4.23 9.13 -11.32
CA ALA A 52 -5.09 8.92 -12.48
C ALA A 52 -5.41 10.25 -13.19
N ASN A 53 -5.08 10.29 -14.46
CA ASN A 53 -5.45 11.31 -15.42
C ASN A 53 -6.03 10.63 -16.69
N PRO A 54 -6.53 11.37 -17.70
CA PRO A 54 -7.13 10.77 -18.90
C PRO A 54 -6.21 9.78 -19.64
N GLU A 55 -4.90 10.04 -19.72
CA GLU A 55 -3.95 9.13 -20.37
C GLU A 55 -3.81 7.81 -19.59
N VAL A 56 -3.62 7.89 -18.26
CA VAL A 56 -3.53 6.72 -17.38
C VAL A 56 -4.82 5.90 -17.47
N LYS A 57 -5.99 6.56 -17.44
CA LYS A 57 -7.30 5.90 -17.56
C LYS A 57 -7.44 5.15 -18.88
N ALA A 58 -7.16 5.82 -20.02
CA ALA A 58 -7.28 5.21 -21.33
C ALA A 58 -6.35 3.98 -21.49
N LEU A 59 -5.15 4.05 -20.97
CA LEU A 59 -4.22 2.92 -20.99
C LEU A 59 -4.62 1.81 -20.01
N ALA A 60 -5.13 2.14 -18.83
CA ALA A 60 -5.61 1.18 -17.86
C ALA A 60 -6.81 0.39 -18.44
N ASP A 61 -7.76 1.06 -19.06
CA ASP A 61 -8.89 0.41 -19.75
C ASP A 61 -8.41 -0.51 -20.87
N LYS A 62 -7.48 -0.01 -21.71
CA LYS A 62 -6.92 -0.78 -22.82
C LYS A 62 -6.30 -2.09 -22.37
N PHE A 63 -5.61 -2.11 -21.23
CA PHE A 63 -4.93 -3.30 -20.72
C PHE A 63 -5.72 -4.05 -19.65
N GLY A 64 -6.92 -3.59 -19.30
CA GLY A 64 -7.76 -4.19 -18.25
C GLY A 64 -7.08 -4.14 -16.88
N LEU A 65 -6.50 -2.98 -16.52
CA LEU A 65 -5.85 -2.72 -15.23
C LEU A 65 -6.76 -1.88 -14.34
N LYS A 66 -6.84 -2.23 -13.06
CA LYS A 66 -7.43 -1.37 -12.03
C LYS A 66 -6.47 -0.23 -11.70
N ILE A 67 -6.98 0.90 -11.18
CA ILE A 67 -6.15 2.02 -10.76
C ILE A 67 -6.31 2.22 -9.26
N MET A 68 -5.20 2.20 -8.54
CA MET A 68 -5.06 2.64 -7.15
C MET A 68 -4.45 4.05 -7.19
N GLY A 69 -5.22 5.04 -6.76
CA GLY A 69 -4.83 6.44 -6.79
C GLY A 69 -4.10 6.89 -5.53
N GLY A 70 -3.63 8.14 -5.54
CA GLY A 70 -3.02 8.75 -4.37
C GLY A 70 -2.78 10.24 -4.56
N PHE A 71 -2.59 10.95 -3.43
CA PHE A 71 -2.29 12.38 -3.44
C PHE A 71 -1.69 12.85 -2.10
N ASP A 72 -1.13 14.08 -2.11
CA ASP A 72 -0.65 14.75 -0.89
C ASP A 72 -1.77 15.53 -0.22
N GLY A 73 -2.11 15.14 0.99
CA GLY A 73 -3.18 15.72 1.80
C GLY A 73 -2.73 16.96 2.57
N SER A 74 -2.53 18.08 1.89
CA SER A 74 -2.10 19.35 2.51
C SER A 74 -3.27 20.30 2.83
N SER A 75 -4.40 20.20 2.12
CA SER A 75 -5.61 20.99 2.39
C SER A 75 -6.85 20.35 1.76
N VAL A 76 -8.03 20.68 2.33
CA VAL A 76 -9.33 20.18 1.81
C VAL A 76 -9.59 20.64 0.39
N ALA A 77 -9.27 21.90 0.06
CA ALA A 77 -9.52 22.45 -1.27
C ALA A 77 -8.67 21.78 -2.35
N LYS A 78 -7.39 21.52 -2.07
CA LYS A 78 -6.49 20.78 -2.97
C LYS A 78 -6.96 19.32 -3.12
N ALA A 79 -7.27 18.67 -2.00
CA ALA A 79 -7.75 17.28 -1.97
C ALA A 79 -9.04 17.11 -2.79
N ARG A 80 -10.02 18.02 -2.64
CA ARG A 80 -11.27 17.96 -3.42
C ARG A 80 -11.02 17.90 -4.93
N ARG A 81 -10.16 18.76 -5.44
CA ARG A 81 -9.81 18.76 -6.88
C ARG A 81 -9.17 17.46 -7.31
N GLN A 82 -8.18 16.97 -6.55
CA GLN A 82 -7.43 15.75 -6.86
C GLN A 82 -8.31 14.49 -6.75
N ILE A 83 -9.22 14.44 -5.78
CA ILE A 83 -10.17 13.31 -5.64
C ILE A 83 -11.15 13.29 -6.80
N ILE A 84 -11.73 14.45 -7.17
CA ILE A 84 -12.68 14.56 -8.29
C ILE A 84 -11.98 14.13 -9.59
N GLU A 85 -10.81 14.69 -9.91
CA GLU A 85 -10.07 14.33 -11.10
C GLU A 85 -9.79 12.82 -11.19
N GLN A 86 -9.27 12.22 -10.13
CA GLN A 86 -8.94 10.80 -10.14
C GLN A 86 -10.19 9.91 -10.12
N ARG A 87 -11.26 10.31 -9.41
CA ARG A 87 -12.56 9.63 -9.45
C ARG A 87 -13.13 9.56 -10.87
N ASP A 88 -13.11 10.69 -11.56
CA ASP A 88 -13.64 10.80 -12.92
C ASP A 88 -12.78 10.00 -13.92
N ASN A 89 -11.53 9.70 -13.55
CA ASN A 89 -10.63 8.77 -14.23
C ASN A 89 -10.66 7.35 -13.65
N GLY A 90 -11.73 6.97 -12.93
CA GLY A 90 -12.04 5.58 -12.56
C GLY A 90 -11.42 5.07 -11.26
N VAL A 91 -10.77 5.94 -10.47
CA VAL A 91 -10.21 5.54 -9.17
C VAL A 91 -11.32 5.38 -8.13
N ARG A 92 -11.24 4.30 -7.35
CA ARG A 92 -12.16 4.01 -6.24
C ARG A 92 -11.47 4.01 -4.88
N TYR A 93 -10.16 3.80 -4.84
CA TYR A 93 -9.34 3.75 -3.63
C TYR A 93 -8.15 4.66 -3.81
N MET A 94 -7.94 5.55 -2.86
CA MET A 94 -6.84 6.50 -2.88
C MET A 94 -6.04 6.43 -1.59
N ASN A 95 -4.73 6.44 -1.75
CA ASN A 95 -3.79 6.70 -0.68
C ASN A 95 -3.60 8.20 -0.46
N VAL A 96 -3.40 8.66 0.77
CA VAL A 96 -3.06 10.05 1.07
C VAL A 96 -1.92 10.14 2.07
N GLN A 97 -0.87 10.86 1.69
CA GLN A 97 0.20 11.31 2.58
C GLN A 97 -0.26 12.58 3.27
N LEU A 98 -0.37 12.53 4.61
CA LEU A 98 -1.02 13.56 5.40
C LEU A 98 -0.02 14.57 5.95
N LEU A 99 -0.02 15.81 5.40
CA LEU A 99 0.80 16.92 5.90
C LEU A 99 2.31 16.57 5.96
N ASP A 100 3.02 17.16 6.91
CA ASP A 100 4.46 16.96 7.13
C ASP A 100 4.77 16.44 8.55
N HIS A 101 6.04 16.08 8.76
CA HIS A 101 6.52 15.52 10.03
C HIS A 101 6.49 16.52 11.21
N ASP A 102 6.50 17.84 10.95
CA ASP A 102 6.42 18.86 12.00
C ASP A 102 4.99 19.14 12.46
N THR A 103 4.00 18.64 11.71
CA THR A 103 2.58 18.86 12.04
C THR A 103 2.18 18.15 13.33
N PRO A 104 1.62 18.88 14.33
CA PRO A 104 1.12 18.28 15.55
C PRO A 104 -0.06 17.30 15.29
N PRO A 105 -0.13 16.17 16.00
CA PRO A 105 -1.19 15.17 15.81
C PRO A 105 -2.61 15.70 15.85
N ALA A 106 -2.89 16.68 16.72
CA ALA A 106 -4.22 17.30 16.81
C ALA A 106 -4.61 18.10 15.56
N VAL A 107 -3.65 18.71 14.88
CA VAL A 107 -3.88 19.43 13.60
C VAL A 107 -4.08 18.40 12.48
N ALA A 108 -3.25 17.39 12.42
CA ALA A 108 -3.35 16.31 11.44
C ALA A 108 -4.69 15.55 11.56
N ALA A 109 -5.11 15.22 12.76
CA ALA A 109 -6.40 14.56 12.99
C ALA A 109 -7.59 15.40 12.50
N LYS A 110 -7.58 16.72 12.73
CA LYS A 110 -8.64 17.62 12.23
C LYS A 110 -8.70 17.60 10.69
N LEU A 111 -7.55 17.59 10.01
CA LEU A 111 -7.54 17.49 8.55
C LEU A 111 -7.97 16.10 8.10
N ALA A 112 -7.51 15.03 8.73
CA ALA A 112 -7.92 13.66 8.42
C ALA A 112 -9.45 13.49 8.48
N VAL A 113 -10.12 14.04 9.53
CA VAL A 113 -11.58 14.05 9.63
C VAL A 113 -12.22 14.70 8.41
N LYS A 114 -11.74 15.90 8.01
CA LYS A 114 -12.28 16.61 6.85
C LYS A 114 -12.04 15.88 5.54
N LEU A 115 -10.88 15.23 5.37
CA LEU A 115 -10.57 14.46 4.17
C LEU A 115 -11.45 13.20 4.06
N ILE A 116 -11.73 12.52 5.19
CA ILE A 116 -12.61 11.36 5.18
C ILE A 116 -14.09 11.76 4.98
N GLN A 117 -14.54 12.87 5.54
CA GLN A 117 -15.86 13.42 5.22
C GLN A 117 -16.00 13.76 3.72
N LEU A 118 -14.97 14.36 3.13
CA LEU A 118 -14.90 14.62 1.69
C LEU A 118 -14.90 13.33 0.86
N SER A 119 -14.19 12.30 1.33
CA SER A 119 -14.18 10.95 0.75
C SER A 119 -15.59 10.36 0.70
N ASP A 120 -16.32 10.44 1.81
CA ASP A 120 -17.70 9.95 1.91
C ASP A 120 -18.64 10.75 0.96
N GLU A 121 -18.51 12.08 0.91
CA GLU A 121 -19.26 12.96 0.01
C GLU A 121 -19.05 12.62 -1.46
N LEU A 122 -17.80 12.37 -1.84
CA LEU A 122 -17.43 12.12 -3.25
C LEU A 122 -17.54 10.65 -3.67
N GLY A 123 -17.82 9.73 -2.74
CA GLY A 123 -17.97 8.30 -3.01
C GLY A 123 -16.68 7.58 -3.41
N VAL A 124 -15.53 8.09 -2.95
CA VAL A 124 -14.20 7.50 -3.17
C VAL A 124 -13.56 7.18 -1.84
N ALA A 125 -13.05 5.98 -1.66
CA ALA A 125 -12.43 5.57 -0.42
C ALA A 125 -10.99 6.14 -0.32
N VAL A 126 -10.79 7.10 0.57
CA VAL A 126 -9.49 7.72 0.89
C VAL A 126 -8.94 7.09 2.17
N HIS A 127 -7.65 6.75 2.17
CA HIS A 127 -6.96 6.10 3.28
C HIS A 127 -5.70 6.89 3.65
N ILE A 128 -5.54 7.17 4.95
CA ILE A 128 -4.36 7.88 5.49
C ILE A 128 -3.18 6.91 5.53
N GLU A 129 -2.08 7.26 4.90
CA GLU A 129 -0.89 6.43 4.86
C GLU A 129 -0.03 6.57 6.12
N THR A 130 0.53 5.46 6.60
CA THR A 130 1.67 5.48 7.53
C THR A 130 2.95 5.73 6.72
N HIS A 131 3.47 6.95 6.75
CA HIS A 131 4.59 7.34 5.89
C HIS A 131 5.57 8.27 6.59
N ARG A 132 6.88 8.10 6.32
CA ARG A 132 7.92 9.03 6.77
C ARG A 132 7.69 10.42 6.18
N ASP A 133 8.22 11.45 6.83
CA ASP A 133 8.11 12.86 6.39
C ASP A 133 6.65 13.35 6.28
N THR A 134 5.74 12.69 7.01
CA THR A 134 4.34 13.08 7.13
C THR A 134 3.93 13.13 8.60
N ALA A 135 2.73 13.61 8.89
CA ALA A 135 2.21 13.62 10.25
C ALA A 135 2.09 12.22 10.89
N THR A 136 2.11 11.15 10.08
CA THR A 136 1.99 9.75 10.53
C THR A 136 3.32 9.00 10.57
N GLU A 137 4.45 9.70 10.57
CA GLU A 137 5.79 9.11 10.40
C GLU A 137 6.23 8.13 11.50
N THR A 138 5.72 8.30 12.72
CA THR A 138 6.05 7.39 13.84
C THR A 138 4.81 6.68 14.37
N PRO A 139 4.98 5.49 14.98
CA PRO A 139 3.88 4.76 15.60
C PRO A 139 3.10 5.59 16.63
N GLU A 140 3.79 6.42 17.42
CA GLU A 140 3.19 7.25 18.47
C GLU A 140 2.32 8.37 17.88
N LYS A 141 2.83 9.10 16.89
CA LYS A 141 2.07 10.15 16.19
C LYS A 141 0.84 9.55 15.49
N PHE A 142 1.05 8.45 14.78
CA PHE A 142 -0.05 7.74 14.12
C PHE A 142 -1.14 7.30 15.13
N ASP A 143 -0.75 6.67 16.24
CA ASP A 143 -1.70 6.20 17.26
C ASP A 143 -2.50 7.38 17.85
N GLU A 144 -1.85 8.50 18.14
CA GLU A 144 -2.52 9.69 18.63
C GLU A 144 -3.51 10.27 17.59
N ILE A 145 -3.11 10.39 16.34
CA ILE A 145 -3.98 10.85 15.25
C ILE A 145 -5.19 9.92 15.10
N ALA A 146 -4.97 8.61 15.09
CA ALA A 146 -6.04 7.62 14.93
C ALA A 146 -7.04 7.67 16.11
N ARG A 147 -6.55 7.84 17.35
CA ARG A 147 -7.40 8.01 18.53
C ARG A 147 -8.18 9.32 18.51
N LEU A 148 -7.55 10.42 18.10
CA LEU A 148 -8.23 11.72 17.95
C LEU A 148 -9.30 11.65 16.86
N PHE A 149 -9.00 11.03 15.73
CA PHE A 149 -9.97 10.79 14.65
C PHE A 149 -11.16 9.97 15.15
N GLN A 150 -10.91 8.86 15.84
CA GLN A 150 -11.97 7.99 16.37
C GLN A 150 -12.85 8.72 17.39
N ARG A 151 -12.27 9.54 18.28
CA ARG A 151 -13.04 10.36 19.22
C ARG A 151 -13.95 11.37 18.51
N ALA A 152 -13.46 11.98 17.43
CA ALA A 152 -14.21 12.99 16.69
C ALA A 152 -15.32 12.41 15.79
N THR A 153 -15.18 11.17 15.31
CA THR A 153 -16.06 10.60 14.28
C THR A 153 -16.84 9.36 14.74
N GLY A 154 -16.45 8.72 15.84
CA GLY A 154 -16.93 7.40 16.25
C GLY A 154 -16.46 6.24 15.37
N ARG A 155 -15.63 6.49 14.35
CA ARG A 155 -15.18 5.51 13.32
C ARG A 155 -13.70 5.21 13.48
N LEU A 156 -13.27 4.04 13.01
CA LEU A 156 -11.85 3.74 12.79
C LEU A 156 -11.32 4.60 11.63
N MET A 157 -10.11 5.12 11.76
CA MET A 157 -9.46 5.89 10.70
C MET A 157 -9.10 4.96 9.53
N PRO A 158 -9.61 5.20 8.30
CA PRO A 158 -9.19 4.44 7.14
C PRO A 158 -7.69 4.63 6.90
N THR A 159 -6.95 3.54 6.84
CA THR A 159 -5.48 3.58 6.83
C THR A 159 -4.91 2.79 5.65
N THR A 160 -3.93 3.35 4.94
CA THR A 160 -2.99 2.63 4.08
C THR A 160 -1.77 2.28 4.90
N TRP A 161 -1.40 1.00 4.94
CA TRP A 161 -0.28 0.54 5.75
C TRP A 161 0.97 0.40 4.91
N ASP A 162 1.96 1.27 5.16
CA ASP A 162 3.37 1.03 4.86
C ASP A 162 4.14 0.86 6.18
N HIS A 163 4.42 -0.38 6.53
CA HIS A 163 5.08 -0.71 7.78
C HIS A 163 6.60 -0.43 7.75
N SER A 164 7.18 -0.19 6.57
CA SER A 164 8.62 0.04 6.41
C SER A 164 9.11 1.25 7.22
N HIS A 165 8.30 2.30 7.25
CA HIS A 165 8.63 3.52 7.95
C HIS A 165 8.67 3.34 9.47
N PHE A 166 7.73 2.59 10.01
CA PHE A 166 7.71 2.27 11.44
C PHE A 166 8.84 1.32 11.84
N ALA A 167 9.13 0.33 11.00
CA ALA A 167 10.22 -0.62 11.26
C ALA A 167 11.57 0.09 11.39
N VAL A 168 11.86 1.03 10.48
CA VAL A 168 13.10 1.81 10.49
C VAL A 168 13.12 2.80 11.65
N SER A 169 12.04 3.55 11.90
CA SER A 169 11.98 4.54 12.98
C SER A 169 12.17 3.91 14.37
N LYS A 170 11.89 2.62 14.52
CA LYS A 170 12.01 1.85 15.77
C LYS A 170 13.14 0.82 15.76
N HIS A 171 13.95 0.78 14.71
CA HIS A 171 15.06 -0.17 14.56
C HIS A 171 14.66 -1.63 14.87
N LEU A 172 13.49 -2.06 14.33
CA LEU A 172 12.93 -3.36 14.66
C LEU A 172 13.72 -4.50 14.01
N LEU A 173 14.04 -5.52 14.78
CA LEU A 173 14.62 -6.75 14.26
C LEU A 173 13.53 -7.71 13.75
N PRO A 174 13.86 -8.60 12.79
CA PRO A 174 12.88 -9.51 12.17
C PRO A 174 12.06 -10.34 13.17
N ALA A 175 12.68 -10.82 14.25
CA ALA A 175 12.02 -11.62 15.28
C ALA A 175 10.83 -10.92 15.97
N VAL A 176 10.75 -9.58 15.89
CA VAL A 176 9.70 -8.81 16.57
C VAL A 176 8.79 -8.04 15.60
N TYR A 177 8.93 -8.20 14.28
CA TYR A 177 8.11 -7.45 13.30
C TYR A 177 6.62 -7.60 13.58
N SER A 178 6.11 -8.82 13.59
CA SER A 178 4.67 -9.06 13.79
C SER A 178 4.20 -8.56 15.15
N GLN A 179 4.98 -8.79 16.22
CA GLN A 179 4.65 -8.33 17.57
C GLN A 179 4.55 -6.80 17.67
N ARG A 180 5.41 -6.07 16.98
CA ARG A 180 5.56 -4.61 17.12
C ARG A 180 4.80 -3.81 16.05
N LEU A 181 4.54 -4.40 14.87
CA LEU A 181 3.91 -3.72 13.74
C LEU A 181 2.42 -4.06 13.59
N LEU A 182 1.93 -5.15 14.19
CA LEU A 182 0.52 -5.55 14.11
C LEU A 182 -0.29 -5.19 15.36
N VAL A 183 0.11 -4.15 16.07
CA VAL A 183 -0.50 -3.72 17.36
C VAL A 183 -1.83 -2.98 17.20
N TRP A 184 -2.25 -2.66 15.97
CA TRP A 184 -3.55 -2.04 15.67
C TRP A 184 -4.47 -3.00 14.89
N PRO A 185 -4.83 -4.17 15.44
CA PRO A 185 -5.49 -5.22 14.67
C PRO A 185 -6.80 -4.75 14.02
N LYS A 186 -7.62 -3.97 14.71
CA LYS A 186 -8.89 -3.46 14.17
C LYS A 186 -8.68 -2.49 13.00
N LEU A 187 -7.67 -1.61 13.05
CA LEU A 187 -7.35 -0.71 11.94
C LEU A 187 -6.83 -1.48 10.73
N ILE A 188 -5.91 -2.44 10.96
CA ILE A 188 -5.37 -3.30 9.90
C ILE A 188 -6.49 -4.12 9.24
N GLN A 189 -7.36 -4.75 10.02
CA GLN A 189 -8.45 -5.59 9.53
C GLN A 189 -9.51 -4.82 8.74
N ASN A 190 -9.65 -3.50 8.95
CA ASN A 190 -10.58 -2.64 8.22
C ASN A 190 -9.93 -1.90 7.04
N SER A 191 -8.64 -2.12 6.79
CA SER A 191 -7.94 -1.51 5.66
C SER A 191 -8.28 -2.16 4.32
N HIS A 192 -8.21 -1.35 3.25
CA HIS A 192 -8.32 -1.79 1.87
C HIS A 192 -6.99 -1.74 1.11
N LEU A 193 -5.98 -1.01 1.65
CA LEU A 193 -4.73 -0.71 0.97
C LEU A 193 -3.53 -1.06 1.85
N PHE A 194 -2.59 -1.83 1.30
CA PHE A 194 -1.26 -2.03 1.88
C PHE A 194 -0.19 -1.69 0.85
N HIS A 195 0.74 -0.83 1.23
CA HIS A 195 2.01 -0.65 0.56
C HIS A 195 2.99 -1.70 1.11
N LEU A 196 3.19 -2.76 0.35
CA LEU A 196 4.07 -3.87 0.74
C LEU A 196 5.49 -3.59 0.26
N ARG A 197 6.12 -2.57 0.86
CA ARG A 197 7.53 -2.25 0.64
C ARG A 197 8.39 -3.16 1.50
N PRO A 198 9.27 -3.99 0.90
CA PRO A 198 10.22 -4.80 1.66
C PRO A 198 11.19 -3.92 2.46
N PHE A 199 11.37 -4.23 3.73
CA PHE A 199 12.20 -3.45 4.65
C PHE A 199 13.02 -4.35 5.57
N ASN A 200 14.03 -3.74 6.21
CA ASN A 200 14.67 -4.27 7.40
C ASN A 200 14.74 -3.20 8.51
N SER A 201 15.47 -3.45 9.58
CA SER A 201 15.59 -2.53 10.73
C SER A 201 16.27 -1.19 10.40
N GLN A 202 17.00 -1.09 9.30
CA GLN A 202 17.78 0.09 8.93
C GLN A 202 17.37 0.71 7.58
N HIS A 203 16.67 -0.05 6.74
CA HIS A 203 16.31 0.37 5.38
C HIS A 203 14.81 0.17 5.15
N CYS A 204 14.12 1.25 4.80
CA CYS A 204 12.70 1.19 4.44
C CYS A 204 12.46 0.53 3.07
N GLN A 205 13.50 0.33 2.28
CA GLN A 205 13.45 -0.50 1.09
C GLN A 205 14.70 -1.38 1.01
N ILE A 206 14.49 -2.68 0.81
CA ILE A 206 15.55 -3.66 0.59
C ILE A 206 15.31 -4.39 -0.73
N PRO A 207 16.38 -4.94 -1.38
CA PRO A 207 16.23 -5.80 -2.54
C PRO A 207 15.45 -7.07 -2.24
N VAL A 208 14.58 -7.46 -3.16
CA VAL A 208 13.86 -8.74 -3.12
C VAL A 208 14.77 -9.88 -3.51
N THR A 209 15.60 -9.64 -4.52
CA THR A 209 16.56 -10.64 -5.03
C THR A 209 17.99 -10.11 -5.01
N ASN A 210 18.93 -11.03 -5.13
CA ASN A 210 20.36 -10.69 -5.30
C ASN A 210 20.74 -10.33 -6.74
N GLY A 211 19.78 -9.98 -7.60
CA GLY A 211 19.99 -9.73 -9.03
C GLY A 211 20.16 -10.98 -9.90
N ARG A 212 20.27 -12.17 -9.29
CA ARG A 212 20.34 -13.49 -9.97
C ARG A 212 19.08 -14.32 -9.76
N GLY A 213 18.00 -13.70 -9.32
CA GLY A 213 16.70 -14.35 -9.09
C GLY A 213 16.57 -15.13 -7.78
N GLN A 214 17.58 -15.14 -6.92
CA GLN A 214 17.51 -15.73 -5.59
C GLN A 214 17.00 -14.71 -4.58
N LEU A 215 16.03 -15.10 -3.75
CA LEU A 215 15.50 -14.23 -2.69
C LEU A 215 16.60 -13.92 -1.66
N THR A 216 16.71 -12.65 -1.27
CA THR A 216 17.59 -12.23 -0.19
C THR A 216 17.11 -12.79 1.16
N PRO A 217 18.01 -13.04 2.13
CA PRO A 217 17.62 -13.43 3.48
C PRO A 217 16.66 -12.42 4.12
N GLU A 218 16.94 -11.13 3.97
CA GLU A 218 16.16 -10.02 4.51
C GLU A 218 14.74 -10.00 3.95
N PHE A 219 14.58 -10.28 2.65
CA PHE A 219 13.25 -10.38 2.05
C PHE A 219 12.48 -11.60 2.56
N LYS A 220 13.14 -12.70 2.87
CA LYS A 220 12.48 -13.87 3.48
C LYS A 220 11.93 -13.56 4.87
N ASP A 221 12.68 -12.82 5.68
CA ASP A 221 12.24 -12.34 6.99
C ASP A 221 11.03 -11.41 6.86
N TYR A 222 11.10 -10.46 5.94
CA TYR A 222 9.97 -9.58 5.62
C TYR A 222 8.75 -10.36 5.10
N LEU A 223 8.95 -11.36 4.25
CA LEU A 223 7.85 -12.17 3.71
C LEU A 223 7.11 -12.97 4.79
N ALA A 224 7.80 -13.40 5.83
CA ALA A 224 7.17 -14.03 7.00
C ALA A 224 6.23 -13.04 7.71
N PHE A 225 6.66 -11.80 7.90
CA PHE A 225 5.80 -10.73 8.42
C PHE A 225 4.57 -10.47 7.51
N VAL A 226 4.75 -10.44 6.18
CA VAL A 226 3.63 -10.25 5.23
C VAL A 226 2.60 -11.38 5.36
N GLU A 227 3.03 -12.62 5.60
CA GLU A 227 2.11 -13.74 5.82
C GLU A 227 1.30 -13.56 7.11
N ASP A 228 1.90 -13.07 8.18
CA ASP A 228 1.21 -12.77 9.43
C ASP A 228 0.24 -11.59 9.26
N LEU A 229 0.64 -10.53 8.54
CA LEU A 229 -0.21 -9.40 8.19
C LEU A 229 -1.46 -9.84 7.42
N PHE A 230 -1.31 -10.67 6.40
CA PHE A 230 -2.43 -11.24 5.65
C PHE A 230 -3.30 -12.14 6.52
N THR A 231 -2.71 -12.92 7.40
CA THR A 231 -3.43 -13.78 8.34
C THR A 231 -4.30 -12.94 9.27
N LEU A 232 -3.75 -11.84 9.81
CA LEU A 232 -4.49 -10.90 10.65
C LEU A 232 -5.65 -10.26 9.89
N TRP A 233 -5.41 -9.77 8.66
CA TRP A 233 -6.44 -9.14 7.84
C TRP A 233 -7.59 -10.11 7.53
N LEU A 234 -7.28 -11.36 7.19
CA LEU A 234 -8.26 -12.41 6.89
C LEU A 234 -9.13 -12.82 8.09
N GLN A 235 -8.71 -12.53 9.31
CA GLN A 235 -9.49 -12.73 10.53
C GLN A 235 -10.49 -11.60 10.80
N GLY A 236 -10.42 -10.51 10.05
CA GLY A 236 -11.28 -9.34 10.19
C GLY A 236 -12.52 -9.38 9.28
N PRO A 237 -13.21 -8.23 9.16
CA PRO A 237 -14.44 -8.11 8.38
C PRO A 237 -14.24 -8.21 6.86
N GLN A 238 -12.99 -8.22 6.39
CA GLN A 238 -12.61 -8.32 4.96
C GLN A 238 -13.42 -7.34 4.09
N PRO A 239 -13.26 -6.03 4.31
CA PRO A 239 -14.12 -5.03 3.72
C PRO A 239 -14.17 -5.18 2.19
N ARG A 240 -15.39 -5.21 1.63
CA ARG A 240 -15.68 -5.40 0.19
C ARG A 240 -15.08 -6.66 -0.45
N GLY A 241 -14.53 -7.60 0.34
CA GLY A 241 -13.93 -8.84 -0.18
C GLY A 241 -12.69 -8.66 -1.05
N GLU A 242 -12.06 -7.48 -1.06
CA GLU A 242 -10.84 -7.20 -1.82
C GLU A 242 -9.82 -6.47 -0.94
N LEU A 243 -8.56 -6.90 -1.02
CA LEU A 243 -7.42 -6.20 -0.46
C LEU A 243 -6.49 -5.76 -1.59
N TYR A 244 -6.27 -4.45 -1.71
CA TYR A 244 -5.33 -3.89 -2.66
C TYR A 244 -3.95 -3.83 -2.04
N VAL A 245 -2.95 -4.31 -2.77
CA VAL A 245 -1.55 -4.24 -2.33
C VAL A 245 -0.65 -3.75 -3.46
N CYS A 246 0.41 -3.05 -3.09
CA CYS A 246 1.44 -2.59 -4.02
C CYS A 246 2.81 -3.06 -3.51
N PRO A 247 3.59 -3.85 -4.26
CA PRO A 247 5.02 -4.02 -3.98
C PRO A 247 5.72 -2.70 -4.31
N GLU A 248 5.73 -1.79 -3.35
CA GLU A 248 6.16 -0.41 -3.55
C GLU A 248 7.67 -0.29 -3.51
N LEU A 249 8.30 -0.60 -4.63
CA LEU A 249 9.74 -0.47 -4.84
C LEU A 249 10.03 0.76 -5.70
N GLY A 250 10.75 1.73 -5.13
CA GLY A 250 11.09 3.00 -5.79
C GLY A 250 12.52 3.04 -6.32
N MET A 251 12.70 3.75 -7.43
CA MET A 251 14.02 3.98 -8.06
C MET A 251 14.60 5.37 -7.75
N SER A 252 13.88 6.22 -7.01
CA SER A 252 14.27 7.60 -6.71
C SER A 252 14.10 7.94 -5.23
N HIS A 253 14.40 9.18 -4.84
CA HIS A 253 14.23 9.70 -3.47
C HIS A 253 15.02 8.91 -2.41
N GLY A 254 16.17 8.34 -2.78
CA GLY A 254 17.04 7.61 -1.86
C GLY A 254 16.55 6.20 -1.46
N TYR A 255 15.49 5.69 -2.08
CA TYR A 255 15.02 4.33 -1.81
C TYR A 255 15.89 3.25 -2.47
N HIS A 256 16.44 3.54 -3.64
CA HIS A 256 17.30 2.63 -4.40
C HIS A 256 18.75 3.09 -4.32
N VAL A 257 19.65 2.18 -4.02
CA VAL A 257 21.10 2.41 -4.07
C VAL A 257 21.72 1.74 -5.30
N SER A 258 22.87 2.27 -5.77
CA SER A 258 23.48 1.85 -7.04
C SER A 258 23.91 0.38 -7.10
N THR A 259 24.05 -0.27 -5.95
CA THR A 259 24.40 -1.69 -5.82
C THR A 259 23.19 -2.62 -5.86
N ASP A 260 21.97 -2.09 -5.73
CA ASP A 260 20.77 -2.89 -5.72
C ASP A 260 20.37 -3.34 -7.14
N PRO A 261 19.75 -4.50 -7.29
CA PRO A 261 19.06 -4.87 -8.51
C PRO A 261 17.99 -3.84 -8.87
N HIS A 262 17.70 -3.68 -10.15
CA HIS A 262 16.63 -2.76 -10.57
C HIS A 262 15.28 -3.15 -9.97
N ALA A 263 14.51 -2.17 -9.47
CA ALA A 263 13.28 -2.39 -8.73
C ALA A 263 12.18 -3.13 -9.52
N TRP A 264 12.12 -2.97 -10.85
CA TRP A 264 11.06 -3.61 -11.64
C TRP A 264 11.12 -5.15 -11.67
N PRO A 265 12.25 -5.81 -11.98
CA PRO A 265 12.36 -7.26 -11.84
C PRO A 265 12.03 -7.75 -10.43
N ASP A 266 12.49 -7.04 -9.41
CA ASP A 266 12.20 -7.35 -8.01
C ASP A 266 10.72 -7.21 -7.67
N ALA A 267 10.00 -6.21 -8.22
CA ALA A 267 8.56 -6.05 -8.04
C ALA A 267 7.77 -7.25 -8.61
N ILE A 268 8.22 -7.82 -9.74
CA ILE A 268 7.62 -9.03 -10.32
C ILE A 268 7.80 -10.24 -9.39
N VAL A 269 9.00 -10.39 -8.82
CA VAL A 269 9.27 -11.47 -7.87
C VAL A 269 8.45 -11.27 -6.59
N ALA A 270 8.44 -10.07 -6.00
CA ALA A 270 7.63 -9.73 -4.83
C ALA A 270 6.16 -10.07 -5.04
N ARG A 271 5.58 -9.71 -6.19
CA ARG A 271 4.20 -10.06 -6.55
C ARG A 271 3.93 -11.57 -6.43
N ARG A 272 4.81 -12.41 -6.96
CA ARG A 272 4.66 -13.88 -6.89
C ARG A 272 4.71 -14.39 -5.46
N GLU A 273 5.64 -13.87 -4.68
CA GLU A 273 5.84 -14.25 -3.29
C GLU A 273 4.67 -13.80 -2.41
N TYR A 274 4.13 -12.59 -2.62
CA TYR A 274 2.92 -12.11 -1.91
C TYR A 274 1.68 -12.94 -2.25
N ALA A 275 1.51 -13.34 -3.52
CA ALA A 275 0.46 -14.31 -3.88
C ALA A 275 0.65 -15.66 -3.18
N GLY A 276 1.89 -16.09 -2.98
CA GLY A 276 2.24 -17.28 -2.20
C GLY A 276 1.85 -17.13 -0.72
N ALA A 277 2.27 -16.03 -0.08
CA ALA A 277 1.94 -15.70 1.31
C ALA A 277 0.42 -15.62 1.52
N TRP A 278 -0.30 -14.97 0.61
CA TRP A 278 -1.77 -14.91 0.64
C TRP A 278 -2.42 -16.31 0.64
N ARG A 279 -1.99 -17.18 -0.25
CA ARG A 279 -2.49 -18.57 -0.28
C ARG A 279 -2.19 -19.33 1.01
N ARG A 280 -1.03 -19.11 1.64
CA ARG A 280 -0.70 -19.73 2.94
C ARG A 280 -1.59 -19.17 4.05
N ALA A 281 -1.80 -17.86 4.11
CA ALA A 281 -2.69 -17.21 5.07
C ALA A 281 -4.15 -17.70 4.95
N LEU A 282 -4.67 -17.84 3.74
CA LEU A 282 -6.00 -18.42 3.50
C LEU A 282 -6.13 -19.87 4.03
N ARG A 283 -5.07 -20.66 3.95
CA ARG A 283 -5.06 -22.03 4.50
C ARG A 283 -5.02 -22.03 6.04
N ARG A 284 -4.27 -21.10 6.65
CA ARG A 284 -4.25 -20.95 8.13
C ARG A 284 -5.65 -20.60 8.67
N GLY A 285 -6.39 -19.71 8.01
CA GLY A 285 -7.75 -19.32 8.42
C GLY A 285 -8.80 -20.44 8.33
N LYS A 286 -8.57 -21.48 7.51
CA LYS A 286 -9.49 -22.62 7.38
C LYS A 286 -9.25 -23.74 8.42
N ARG A 287 -8.14 -23.67 9.17
CA ARG A 287 -7.78 -24.68 10.19
C ARG A 287 -8.22 -24.31 11.61
N LYS A 288 -8.76 -23.12 11.77
CA LYS A 288 -9.43 -22.64 13.00
C LYS A 288 -10.95 -22.68 12.82
#